data_3605e1b568f667242178940af0780a78
#
_entry.id   3605e1b568f667242178940af0780a78
#
_cell.length_a   1.000
_cell.length_b   1.000
_cell.length_c   1.000
_cell.angle_alpha   90.00
_cell.angle_beta   90.00
_cell.angle_gamma   90.00
#
_symmetry.space_group_name_H-M   'P 1'
#
loop_
_entity.id
_entity.type
_entity.pdbx_description
1 polymer ?
#
loop_
_entity_poly.entity_id
_entity_poly.type
_entity_poly.pdbx_seq_one_letter_code
_entity_poly.pdbx_strand_id
1 'polypeptide(L)'
;MNYNKADFIASYGISSQLPESDRPELSFSGRSNVGKSSLINKLCNRKNLARVSSTPGKTATINFYAVDDCYFVDLPGYGYAKVSNADRERWDDLINSYFEAQRHHTLLVQLIDCRHAPSADDIQMLHYLHYHNIPFVDRKSTRLNSSHWKQSRMPSSA
;
A
#
# COMPACT_ATOMS: atom_id res chain seq x y z
N MET A 1 11.18 -16.75 -5.30
CA MET A 1 10.96 -15.83 -4.16
C MET A 1 10.59 -16.65 -2.93
N ASN A 2 11.36 -16.50 -1.86
CA ASN A 2 11.13 -17.21 -0.60
C ASN A 2 10.40 -16.30 0.40
N TYR A 3 9.09 -16.35 0.41
CA TYR A 3 8.23 -15.52 1.28
C TYR A 3 8.44 -15.75 2.79
N ASN A 4 9.08 -16.85 3.17
CA ASN A 4 9.39 -17.13 4.59
C ASN A 4 10.59 -16.32 5.11
N LYS A 5 11.40 -15.76 4.20
CA LYS A 5 12.48 -14.83 4.52
C LYS A 5 11.96 -13.41 4.39
N ALA A 6 11.20 -12.97 5.38
CA ALA A 6 10.64 -11.63 5.41
C ALA A 6 11.00 -10.95 6.73
N ASP A 7 11.68 -9.80 6.64
CA ASP A 7 12.14 -9.02 7.79
C ASP A 7 11.70 -7.56 7.67
N PHE A 8 11.26 -7.00 8.79
CA PHE A 8 11.00 -5.57 8.88
C PHE A 8 12.32 -4.79 8.79
N ILE A 9 12.38 -3.81 7.89
CA ILE A 9 13.57 -2.98 7.69
C ILE A 9 13.44 -1.67 8.45
N ALA A 10 12.47 -0.84 8.07
CA ALA A 10 12.28 0.47 8.66
C ALA A 10 10.88 1.04 8.38
N SER A 11 10.55 2.09 9.11
CA SER A 11 9.33 2.87 9.02
C SER A 11 9.70 4.33 8.81
N TYR A 12 9.23 4.94 7.75
CA TYR A 12 9.54 6.33 7.40
C TYR A 12 8.28 7.19 7.44
N GLY A 13 8.31 8.25 8.24
CA GLY A 13 7.22 9.22 8.38
C GLY A 13 7.50 10.56 7.74
N ILE A 14 8.69 10.74 7.16
CA ILE A 14 9.16 11.97 6.52
C ILE A 14 9.72 11.61 5.15
N SER A 15 9.30 12.33 4.12
CA SER A 15 9.65 12.07 2.73
C SER A 15 11.15 12.08 2.46
N SER A 16 11.88 13.03 3.06
CA SER A 16 13.35 13.15 2.91
C SER A 16 14.15 11.99 3.52
N GLN A 17 13.52 11.12 4.28
CA GLN A 17 14.16 9.94 4.88
C GLN A 17 13.93 8.66 4.09
N LEU A 18 13.13 8.71 3.01
CA LEU A 18 12.87 7.54 2.19
C LEU A 18 14.19 7.02 1.59
N PRO A 19 14.44 5.70 1.67
CA PRO A 19 15.67 5.12 1.13
C PRO A 19 15.65 5.13 -0.40
N GLU A 20 16.81 5.07 -1.00
CA GLU A 20 16.91 4.81 -2.42
C GLU A 20 16.31 3.43 -2.76
N SER A 21 15.82 3.31 -4.00
CA SER A 21 15.24 2.05 -4.48
C SER A 21 16.32 1.23 -5.18
N ASP A 22 16.85 0.22 -4.50
CA ASP A 22 17.95 -0.62 -4.98
C ASP A 22 17.49 -1.99 -5.48
N ARG A 23 16.18 -2.29 -5.37
CA ARG A 23 15.60 -3.56 -5.79
C ARG A 23 14.10 -3.43 -6.12
N PRO A 24 13.49 -4.45 -6.76
CA PRO A 24 12.06 -4.45 -7.07
C PRO A 24 11.18 -4.20 -5.84
N GLU A 25 10.16 -3.37 -6.00
CA GLU A 25 9.21 -3.02 -4.95
C GLU A 25 7.79 -3.49 -5.29
N LEU A 26 7.19 -4.25 -4.39
CA LEU A 26 5.77 -4.58 -4.39
C LEU A 26 5.06 -3.75 -3.32
N SER A 27 4.28 -2.77 -3.76
CA SER A 27 3.64 -1.81 -2.86
C SER A 27 2.20 -2.24 -2.53
N PHE A 28 1.74 -1.90 -1.33
CA PHE A 28 0.39 -2.18 -0.86
C PHE A 28 -0.28 -0.89 -0.43
N SER A 29 -1.44 -0.60 -1.00
CA SER A 29 -2.26 0.58 -0.70
C SER A 29 -3.69 0.18 -0.36
N GLY A 30 -4.41 1.04 0.32
CA GLY A 30 -5.80 0.85 0.66
C GLY A 30 -6.23 1.67 1.86
N ARG A 31 -7.54 1.75 2.08
CA ARG A 31 -8.09 2.42 3.25
C ARG A 31 -7.60 1.78 4.54
N SER A 32 -7.56 2.58 5.59
CA SER A 32 -7.31 2.09 6.94
C SER A 32 -8.28 0.96 7.29
N ASN A 33 -7.75 -0.09 7.91
CA ASN A 33 -8.48 -1.29 8.32
C ASN A 33 -9.09 -2.13 7.17
N VAL A 34 -8.68 -1.93 5.92
CA VAL A 34 -9.13 -2.76 4.78
C VAL A 34 -8.55 -4.17 4.79
N GLY A 35 -7.54 -4.43 5.61
CA GLY A 35 -6.88 -5.73 5.72
C GLY A 35 -5.47 -5.79 5.06
N LYS A 36 -4.87 -4.64 4.77
CA LYS A 36 -3.56 -4.52 4.13
C LYS A 36 -2.45 -5.26 4.89
N SER A 37 -2.26 -4.95 6.18
CA SER A 37 -1.28 -5.61 7.04
C SER A 37 -1.55 -7.12 7.20
N SER A 38 -2.83 -7.52 7.23
CA SER A 38 -3.21 -8.93 7.28
C SER A 38 -2.82 -9.67 6.00
N LEU A 39 -2.95 -9.01 4.83
CA LEU A 39 -2.51 -9.57 3.56
C LEU A 39 -1.00 -9.75 3.53
N ILE A 40 -0.23 -8.71 3.91
CA ILE A 40 1.24 -8.76 3.97
C ILE A 40 1.69 -9.91 4.89
N ASN A 41 1.12 -9.99 6.09
CA ASN A 41 1.42 -11.07 7.04
C ASN A 41 1.12 -12.46 6.46
N LYS A 42 0.01 -12.59 5.73
CA LYS A 42 -0.38 -13.86 5.10
C LYS A 42 0.56 -14.24 3.96
N LEU A 43 0.94 -13.30 3.11
CA LEU A 43 1.90 -13.53 2.01
C LEU A 43 3.27 -13.95 2.54
N CYS A 44 3.73 -13.32 3.62
CA CYS A 44 5.01 -13.62 4.26
C CYS A 44 4.96 -14.83 5.21
N ASN A 45 3.82 -15.50 5.33
CA ASN A 45 3.59 -16.58 6.29
C ASN A 45 4.02 -16.20 7.73
N ARG A 46 3.78 -14.96 8.14
CA ARG A 46 4.12 -14.41 9.46
C ARG A 46 2.87 -13.87 10.14
N LYS A 47 2.81 -13.99 11.45
CA LYS A 47 1.64 -13.53 12.22
C LYS A 47 1.67 -12.04 12.54
N ASN A 48 2.85 -11.46 12.74
CA ASN A 48 3.01 -10.09 13.25
C ASN A 48 4.17 -9.33 12.57
N LEU A 49 4.46 -9.59 11.30
CA LEU A 49 5.47 -8.85 10.54
C LEU A 49 4.99 -7.41 10.31
N ALA A 50 3.84 -7.27 9.67
CA ALA A 50 3.15 -5.99 9.53
C ALA A 50 2.18 -5.80 10.70
N ARG A 51 2.32 -4.68 11.41
CA ARG A 51 1.45 -4.38 12.55
C ARG A 51 0.10 -3.86 12.06
N VAL A 52 -0.96 -4.52 12.51
CA VAL A 52 -2.33 -4.00 12.31
C VAL A 52 -2.49 -2.81 13.26
N SER A 53 -2.44 -1.60 12.72
CA SER A 53 -2.74 -0.39 13.52
C SER A 53 -4.25 -0.29 13.71
N SER A 54 -4.70 -0.42 14.95
CA SER A 54 -6.10 -0.23 15.34
C SER A 54 -6.38 1.19 15.86
N THR A 55 -5.37 2.02 16.01
CA THR A 55 -5.50 3.34 16.63
C THR A 55 -5.59 4.42 15.55
N PRO A 56 -6.73 5.16 15.44
CA PRO A 56 -6.80 6.36 14.62
C PRO A 56 -5.81 7.43 15.15
N GLY A 57 -5.14 8.14 14.25
CA GLY A 57 -4.26 9.26 14.65
C GLY A 57 -2.78 8.91 14.82
N LYS A 58 -2.33 7.70 14.50
CA LYS A 58 -0.91 7.45 14.35
C LYS A 58 -0.36 8.16 13.13
N THR A 59 0.83 8.72 13.28
CA THR A 59 1.61 9.34 12.19
C THR A 59 1.66 8.41 11.00
N ALA A 60 1.27 8.90 9.82
CA ALA A 60 1.38 8.16 8.58
C ALA A 60 2.84 7.76 8.33
N THR A 61 3.09 6.48 8.03
CA THR A 61 4.42 5.97 7.71
C THR A 61 4.37 5.01 6.54
N ILE A 62 5.44 5.00 5.75
CA ILE A 62 5.71 3.95 4.78
C ILE A 62 6.62 2.92 5.45
N ASN A 63 6.20 1.65 5.44
CA ASN A 63 6.95 0.58 6.08
C ASN A 63 7.57 -0.32 5.03
N PHE A 64 8.86 -0.61 5.17
CA PHE A 64 9.62 -1.47 4.27
C PHE A 64 9.89 -2.81 4.93
N TYR A 65 9.66 -3.88 4.17
CA TYR A 65 9.97 -5.25 4.54
C TYR A 65 10.84 -5.86 3.45
N ALA A 66 12.00 -6.39 3.79
CA ALA A 66 12.79 -7.19 2.85
C ALA A 66 12.16 -8.58 2.73
N VAL A 67 11.88 -8.99 1.51
CA VAL A 67 11.30 -10.31 1.20
C VAL A 67 12.11 -10.90 0.07
N ASP A 68 13.08 -11.76 0.41
CA ASP A 68 14.03 -12.30 -0.56
C ASP A 68 14.76 -11.16 -1.31
N ASP A 69 14.65 -11.10 -2.63
CA ASP A 69 15.32 -10.09 -3.48
C ASP A 69 14.46 -8.85 -3.78
N CYS A 70 13.35 -8.65 -3.06
CA CYS A 70 12.48 -7.50 -3.26
C CYS A 70 12.08 -6.83 -1.94
N TYR A 71 11.48 -5.64 -2.05
CA TYR A 71 10.78 -5.02 -0.93
C TYR A 71 9.27 -5.19 -1.05
N PHE A 72 8.63 -5.52 0.08
CA PHE A 72 7.22 -5.23 0.27
C PHE A 72 7.13 -3.87 0.95
N VAL A 73 6.35 -2.96 0.35
CA VAL A 73 6.22 -1.57 0.82
C VAL A 73 4.78 -1.33 1.23
N ASP A 74 4.57 -1.18 2.54
CA ASP A 74 3.26 -0.92 3.12
C ASP A 74 3.03 0.58 3.18
N LEU A 75 2.23 1.10 2.25
CA LEU A 75 1.88 2.52 2.19
C LEU A 75 0.89 2.87 3.30
N PRO A 76 0.92 4.12 3.81
CA PRO A 76 -0.01 4.54 4.86
C PRO A 76 -1.45 4.48 4.36
N GLY A 77 -2.34 3.95 5.22
CA GLY A 77 -3.76 3.90 4.91
C GLY A 77 -4.38 5.29 4.81
N TYR A 78 -5.40 5.42 3.97
CA TYR A 78 -6.19 6.64 3.82
C TYR A 78 -7.62 6.47 4.36
N GLY A 79 -8.47 7.50 4.27
CA GLY A 79 -9.89 7.44 4.61
C GLY A 79 -10.19 7.46 6.10
N TYR A 80 -9.34 8.09 6.92
CA TYR A 80 -9.66 8.38 8.31
C TYR A 80 -10.65 9.55 8.40
N ALA A 81 -11.76 9.36 9.12
CA ALA A 81 -12.82 10.37 9.26
C ALA A 81 -12.39 11.63 10.04
N LYS A 82 -11.32 11.55 10.82
CA LYS A 82 -10.81 12.65 11.65
C LYS A 82 -9.30 12.72 11.55
N VAL A 83 -8.81 13.37 10.52
CA VAL A 83 -7.39 13.75 10.38
C VAL A 83 -7.30 15.27 10.33
N SER A 84 -6.29 15.82 10.97
CA SER A 84 -5.97 17.24 10.84
C SER A 84 -5.52 17.56 9.41
N ASN A 85 -5.65 18.82 8.99
CA ASN A 85 -5.12 19.25 7.69
C ASN A 85 -3.60 18.99 7.59
N ALA A 86 -2.86 19.24 8.67
CA ALA A 86 -1.42 19.00 8.73
C ALA A 86 -1.06 17.50 8.55
N ASP A 87 -1.88 16.57 9.08
CA ASP A 87 -1.65 15.13 8.89
C ASP A 87 -1.99 14.71 7.47
N ARG A 88 -2.98 15.35 6.84
CA ARG A 88 -3.32 15.12 5.43
C ARG A 88 -2.21 15.59 4.51
N GLU A 89 -1.71 16.83 4.70
CA GLU A 89 -0.59 17.38 3.94
C GLU A 89 0.66 16.51 4.06
N ARG A 90 0.96 16.02 5.26
CA ARG A 90 2.08 15.09 5.47
C ARG A 90 1.88 13.77 4.75
N TRP A 91 0.66 13.23 4.76
CA TRP A 91 0.32 12.01 4.03
C TRP A 91 0.51 12.22 2.53
N ASP A 92 0.00 13.33 1.99
CA ASP A 92 0.12 13.69 0.57
C ASP A 92 1.60 13.85 0.17
N ASP A 93 2.40 14.58 0.96
CA ASP A 93 3.84 14.74 0.72
C ASP A 93 4.57 13.40 0.70
N LEU A 94 4.29 12.55 1.67
CA LEU A 94 4.94 11.23 1.78
C LEU A 94 4.60 10.32 0.60
N ILE A 95 3.34 10.29 0.17
CA ILE A 95 2.87 9.47 -0.95
C ILE A 95 3.40 10.02 -2.28
N ASN A 96 3.29 11.33 -2.51
CA ASN A 96 3.81 11.95 -3.72
C ASN A 96 5.32 11.74 -3.85
N SER A 97 6.08 11.99 -2.79
CA SER A 97 7.53 11.78 -2.79
C SER A 97 7.90 10.32 -3.07
N TYR A 98 7.12 9.37 -2.55
CA TYR A 98 7.36 7.94 -2.83
C TYR A 98 7.14 7.60 -4.31
N PHE A 99 6.08 8.10 -4.94
CA PHE A 99 5.77 7.76 -6.34
C PHE A 99 6.54 8.59 -7.36
N GLU A 100 6.91 9.83 -7.03
CA GLU A 100 7.70 10.72 -7.90
C GLU A 100 9.20 10.37 -7.90
N ALA A 101 9.69 9.68 -6.87
CA ALA A 101 11.05 9.18 -6.84
C ALA A 101 11.27 8.13 -7.94
N GLN A 102 12.51 8.05 -8.47
CA GLN A 102 12.91 7.01 -9.41
C GLN A 102 13.04 5.65 -8.68
N ARG A 103 11.90 4.98 -8.46
CA ARG A 103 11.84 3.71 -7.75
C ARG A 103 11.57 2.54 -8.69
N HIS A 104 12.02 1.35 -8.30
CA HIS A 104 11.79 0.11 -9.03
C HIS A 104 10.37 -0.45 -8.73
N HIS A 105 9.33 0.35 -9.01
CA HIS A 105 7.93 -0.09 -8.86
C HIS A 105 7.63 -1.26 -9.79
N THR A 106 7.46 -2.44 -9.23
CA THR A 106 7.09 -3.63 -10.01
C THR A 106 5.59 -3.76 -10.11
N LEU A 107 4.89 -3.60 -9.00
CA LEU A 107 3.44 -3.73 -8.92
C LEU A 107 2.94 -3.06 -7.65
N LEU A 108 1.77 -2.43 -7.73
CA LEU A 108 1.03 -1.98 -6.56
C LEU A 108 -0.24 -2.82 -6.39
N VAL A 109 -0.47 -3.29 -5.19
CA VAL A 109 -1.71 -4.00 -4.81
C VAL A 109 -2.62 -3.01 -4.10
N GLN A 110 -3.68 -2.56 -4.80
CA GLN A 110 -4.71 -1.69 -4.25
C GLN A 110 -5.81 -2.52 -3.60
N LEU A 111 -5.99 -2.39 -2.28
CA LEU A 111 -7.04 -3.10 -1.57
C LEU A 111 -8.30 -2.24 -1.47
N ILE A 112 -9.44 -2.79 -1.90
CA ILE A 112 -10.75 -2.15 -1.85
C ILE A 112 -11.70 -3.04 -1.05
N ASP A 113 -12.50 -2.45 -0.15
CA ASP A 113 -13.50 -3.19 0.63
C ASP A 113 -14.66 -3.61 -0.26
N CYS A 114 -14.81 -4.91 -0.49
CA CYS A 114 -15.85 -5.42 -1.40
C CYS A 114 -17.26 -5.43 -0.83
N ARG A 115 -17.43 -5.09 0.45
CA ARG A 115 -18.77 -5.04 1.09
C ARG A 115 -19.53 -3.78 0.70
N HIS A 116 -18.81 -2.79 0.15
CA HIS A 116 -19.36 -1.49 -0.23
C HIS A 116 -18.88 -1.10 -1.63
N ALA A 117 -19.53 -0.12 -2.23
CA ALA A 117 -18.98 0.55 -3.40
C ALA A 117 -17.64 1.20 -3.04
N PRO A 118 -16.68 1.32 -3.98
CA PRO A 118 -15.44 2.06 -3.75
C PRO A 118 -15.74 3.47 -3.23
N SER A 119 -15.02 3.89 -2.20
CA SER A 119 -15.16 5.23 -1.67
C SER A 119 -14.56 6.27 -2.63
N ALA A 120 -14.84 7.54 -2.41
CA ALA A 120 -14.22 8.63 -3.15
C ALA A 120 -12.68 8.57 -3.07
N ASP A 121 -12.14 8.24 -1.90
CA ASP A 121 -10.69 8.10 -1.69
C ASP A 121 -10.12 6.90 -2.48
N ASP A 122 -10.85 5.78 -2.56
CA ASP A 122 -10.44 4.63 -3.37
C ASP A 122 -10.36 5.01 -4.86
N ILE A 123 -11.38 5.73 -5.35
CA ILE A 123 -11.44 6.20 -6.74
C ILE A 123 -10.31 7.20 -7.01
N GLN A 124 -10.07 8.14 -6.09
CA GLN A 124 -8.99 9.11 -6.21
C GLN A 124 -7.62 8.42 -6.28
N MET A 125 -7.37 7.41 -5.44
CA MET A 125 -6.13 6.64 -5.49
C MET A 125 -5.98 5.90 -6.84
N LEU A 126 -7.03 5.27 -7.35
CA LEU A 126 -7.00 4.59 -8.65
C LEU A 126 -6.68 5.58 -9.79
N HIS A 127 -7.28 6.78 -9.78
CA HIS A 127 -6.96 7.84 -10.75
C HIS A 127 -5.51 8.30 -10.61
N TYR A 128 -5.01 8.45 -9.40
CA TYR A 128 -3.62 8.82 -9.14
C TYR A 128 -2.64 7.78 -9.71
N LEU A 129 -2.88 6.50 -9.45
CA LEU A 129 -2.05 5.40 -9.97
C LEU A 129 -2.06 5.35 -11.49
N HIS A 130 -3.24 5.56 -12.09
CA HIS A 130 -3.37 5.61 -13.55
C HIS A 130 -2.61 6.81 -14.15
N TYR A 131 -2.76 8.00 -13.56
CA TYR A 131 -2.10 9.22 -14.02
C TYR A 131 -0.56 9.09 -13.99
N HIS A 132 -0.03 8.49 -12.95
CA HIS A 132 1.42 8.26 -12.80
C HIS A 132 1.93 7.00 -13.50
N ASN A 133 1.08 6.30 -14.27
CA ASN A 133 1.42 5.05 -14.96
C ASN A 133 2.02 3.98 -14.04
N ILE A 134 1.57 3.91 -12.79
CA ILE A 134 2.00 2.89 -11.83
C ILE A 134 1.29 1.58 -12.16
N PRO A 135 2.02 0.46 -12.41
CA PRO A 135 1.38 -0.84 -12.59
C PRO A 135 0.65 -1.25 -11.31
N PHE A 136 -0.64 -1.52 -11.40
CA PHE A 136 -1.40 -1.95 -10.22
C PHE A 136 -2.42 -3.05 -10.52
N VAL A 137 -2.78 -3.77 -9.47
CA VAL A 137 -3.93 -4.67 -9.43
C VAL A 137 -4.86 -4.23 -8.31
N ASP A 138 -6.16 -4.22 -8.58
CA ASP A 138 -7.15 -4.00 -7.54
C ASP A 138 -7.56 -5.34 -6.91
N ARG A 139 -7.62 -5.39 -5.60
CA ARG A 139 -8.13 -6.53 -4.87
C ARG A 139 -9.29 -6.14 -3.98
N LYS A 140 -10.44 -6.74 -4.23
CA LYS A 140 -11.59 -6.66 -3.33
C LYS A 140 -11.28 -7.48 -2.08
N SER A 141 -11.34 -6.85 -0.91
CA SER A 141 -11.07 -7.47 0.38
C SER A 141 -12.33 -7.49 1.23
N THR A 142 -12.67 -8.69 1.72
CA THR A 142 -13.50 -8.81 2.93
C THR A 142 -12.56 -9.12 4.09
N ARG A 143 -12.84 -8.61 5.27
CA ARG A 143 -12.03 -8.86 6.48
C ARG A 143 -11.87 -10.35 6.85
N LEU A 144 -12.62 -11.23 6.21
CA LEU A 144 -12.62 -12.68 6.41
C LEU A 144 -12.74 -13.37 5.07
N ASN A 145 -11.69 -14.10 4.67
CA ASN A 145 -11.66 -15.07 3.57
C ASN A 145 -12.17 -14.63 2.21
N SER A 146 -11.30 -14.16 1.33
CA SER A 146 -11.62 -14.19 -0.09
C SER A 146 -10.44 -14.68 -0.93
N SER A 147 -10.67 -15.78 -1.61
CA SER A 147 -9.77 -16.48 -2.51
C SER A 147 -10.03 -16.16 -3.99
N HIS A 148 -10.27 -14.91 -4.37
CA HIS A 148 -10.48 -14.57 -5.77
C HIS A 148 -9.66 -13.35 -6.19
N TRP A 149 -8.64 -13.60 -7.01
CA TRP A 149 -7.91 -12.58 -7.75
C TRP A 149 -8.64 -12.32 -9.07
N LYS A 150 -9.02 -11.07 -9.33
CA LYS A 150 -9.37 -10.61 -10.68
C LYS A 150 -8.34 -9.59 -11.12
N GLN A 151 -7.68 -9.91 -12.22
CA GLN A 151 -6.81 -8.98 -12.91
C GLN A 151 -7.69 -8.03 -13.74
N SER A 152 -7.77 -6.77 -13.36
CA SER A 152 -8.37 -5.74 -14.20
C SER A 152 -7.45 -5.47 -15.38
N ARG A 153 -7.76 -5.98 -16.54
CA ARG A 153 -7.18 -5.49 -17.80
C ARG A 153 -7.85 -4.16 -18.10
N MET A 154 -7.07 -3.08 -18.11
CA MET A 154 -7.54 -1.84 -18.69
C MET A 154 -7.78 -2.04 -20.20
N PRO A 155 -8.86 -1.48 -20.78
CA PRO A 155 -9.01 -1.47 -22.22
C PRO A 155 -7.87 -0.63 -22.79
N SER A 156 -7.12 -1.20 -23.73
CA SER A 156 -6.17 -0.46 -24.53
C SER A 156 -6.95 0.60 -25.30
N SER A 157 -6.66 1.86 -25.05
CA SER A 157 -7.15 2.95 -25.88
C SER A 157 -6.61 2.76 -27.28
N ALA A 158 -7.50 2.49 -28.21
CA ALA A 158 -7.24 2.65 -29.64
C ALA A 158 -7.11 4.14 -29.97
#